data_347c34204540f22fa631fe48b9f5f3de
#
_entry.id   347c34204540f22fa631fe48b9f5f3de
#
_cell.length_a   1.000
_cell.length_b   1.000
_cell.length_c   1.000
_cell.angle_alpha   90.00
_cell.angle_beta   90.00
_cell.angle_gamma   90.00
#
_symmetry.space_group_name_H-M   'P 1'
#
loop_
_entity.id
_entity.type
_entity.pdbx_description
1 polymer ?
#
loop_
_entity_poly.entity_id
_entity_poly.type
_entity_poly.pdbx_seq_one_letter_code
_entity_poly.pdbx_strand_id
1 'polypeptide(L)'
;MWMSMSRAIVNALTMLSTVVLAWFLVPADFGLVALGTTMLAIVTGATELSLTQALIRHENPRDSHFNAAWTLNTIRGLIIFLLFALAAYPAAKFYGDTRLTGIMLALGFSVFLSGLINPRLITFQRQLIFKQEFFLSVSQKFVGLLASVVVAATWHSYWALVVGIVATQLTNVVVSYAIFPYSPKITFQHFKDFFSFSAWLSASQIANTLNWRFDILLIGKILGATPLGYYSMGNNLAILPTRETTAPLKQTIYPSFANIRHDPNRLAAAYQRAQALVTAIALPVGVGFAVVAEKLVVLVLGEIWLPVVFIIQALAAVFAVQTIGSLVQPLGMAQGETKMLFKRDMQMFVVRVPIILLSAMQFGLNGVICCRILTGLLSTYINLILVKRFIGVTVFQQLYANTRALVSAALMATGVIAISSYFPIATGKLETFAQLAAQIVIGAVLYCGVNFTLWYLMNKPQGPETEIIAILSQISSKLRNRVLS
;
A
#
# COMPACT_ATOMS: atom_id res chain seq x y z
N MET A 1 6.98 -2.65 -19.80
CA MET A 1 7.55 -1.29 -19.77
C MET A 1 6.51 -0.23 -19.39
N TRP A 2 5.44 0.01 -20.14
CA TRP A 2 4.42 1.04 -19.86
C TRP A 2 3.78 0.96 -18.47
N MET A 3 3.38 -0.23 -18.01
CA MET A 3 2.77 -0.41 -16.68
C MET A 3 3.72 -0.05 -15.53
N SER A 4 5.00 -0.45 -15.62
CA SER A 4 6.00 -0.13 -14.58
C SER A 4 6.31 1.36 -14.56
N MET A 5 6.41 2.00 -15.73
CA MET A 5 6.61 3.43 -15.86
C MET A 5 5.41 4.22 -15.34
N SER A 6 4.18 3.78 -15.66
CA SER A 6 2.94 4.37 -15.13
C SER A 6 2.94 4.36 -13.59
N ARG A 7 3.23 3.22 -12.98
CA ARG A 7 3.29 3.09 -11.51
C ARG A 7 4.34 4.01 -10.90
N ALA A 8 5.54 4.03 -11.47
CA ALA A 8 6.62 4.88 -10.97
C ALA A 8 6.22 6.37 -10.99
N ILE A 9 5.68 6.85 -12.12
CA ILE A 9 5.25 8.26 -12.26
C ILE A 9 4.06 8.57 -11.35
N VAL A 10 3.03 7.70 -11.29
CA VAL A 10 1.86 7.90 -10.41
C VAL A 10 2.27 7.91 -8.94
N ASN A 11 3.19 7.04 -8.53
CA ASN A 11 3.71 7.03 -7.15
C ASN A 11 4.53 8.29 -6.85
N ALA A 12 5.39 8.72 -7.79
CA ALA A 12 6.15 9.97 -7.66
C ALA A 12 5.22 11.18 -7.55
N LEU A 13 4.19 11.29 -8.41
CA LEU A 13 3.18 12.36 -8.33
C LEU A 13 2.38 12.30 -7.03
N THR A 14 2.07 11.10 -6.53
CA THR A 14 1.34 10.94 -5.26
C THR A 14 2.22 11.39 -4.08
N MET A 15 3.49 11.01 -4.06
CA MET A 15 4.44 11.44 -3.05
C MET A 15 4.66 12.97 -3.10
N LEU A 16 4.86 13.51 -4.31
CA LEU A 16 4.98 14.96 -4.51
C LEU A 16 3.74 15.70 -4.02
N SER A 17 2.54 15.20 -4.33
CA SER A 17 1.28 15.76 -3.84
C SER A 17 1.24 15.78 -2.31
N THR A 18 1.59 14.67 -1.67
CA THR A 18 1.59 14.58 -0.21
C THR A 18 2.56 15.56 0.43
N VAL A 19 3.77 15.68 -0.13
CA VAL A 19 4.79 16.61 0.37
C VAL A 19 4.37 18.06 0.18
N VAL A 20 3.94 18.43 -1.02
CA VAL A 20 3.52 19.81 -1.32
C VAL A 20 2.33 20.22 -0.44
N LEU A 21 1.33 19.34 -0.31
CA LEU A 21 0.16 19.64 0.53
C LEU A 21 0.51 19.71 2.02
N ALA A 22 1.51 18.96 2.50
CA ALA A 22 1.97 19.06 3.88
C ALA A 22 2.60 20.41 4.24
N TRP A 23 3.04 21.20 3.27
CA TRP A 23 3.54 22.55 3.49
C TRP A 23 2.43 23.61 3.66
N PHE A 24 1.24 23.33 3.09
CA PHE A 24 0.11 24.26 3.12
C PHE A 24 -0.95 23.90 4.17
N LEU A 25 -1.03 22.63 4.56
CA LEU A 25 -2.11 22.09 5.37
C LEU A 25 -1.60 21.64 6.74
N VAL A 26 -2.47 21.70 7.73
CA VAL A 26 -2.18 21.23 9.09
C VAL A 26 -2.53 19.74 9.26
N PRO A 27 -1.95 19.04 10.25
CA PRO A 27 -2.23 17.64 10.49
C PRO A 27 -3.71 17.29 10.67
N ALA A 28 -4.50 18.18 11.28
CA ALA A 28 -5.94 17.98 11.45
C ALA A 28 -6.70 17.82 10.12
N ASP A 29 -6.27 18.54 9.06
CA ASP A 29 -6.88 18.45 7.73
C ASP A 29 -6.65 17.05 7.11
N PHE A 30 -5.44 16.53 7.22
CA PHE A 30 -5.12 15.18 6.81
C PHE A 30 -5.90 14.12 7.60
N GLY A 31 -6.07 14.34 8.91
CA GLY A 31 -6.83 13.45 9.78
C GLY A 31 -8.31 13.36 9.38
N LEU A 32 -8.96 14.50 9.15
CA LEU A 32 -10.36 14.53 8.71
C LEU A 32 -10.58 13.85 7.36
N VAL A 33 -9.71 14.14 6.39
CA VAL A 33 -9.81 13.50 5.07
C VAL A 33 -9.46 12.02 5.14
N ALA A 34 -8.50 11.62 5.99
CA ALA A 34 -8.20 10.20 6.24
C ALA A 34 -9.39 9.46 6.83
N LEU A 35 -10.15 10.08 7.73
CA LEU A 35 -11.38 9.53 8.29
C LEU A 35 -12.43 9.29 7.19
N GLY A 36 -12.75 10.31 6.41
CA GLY A 36 -13.71 10.23 5.31
C GLY A 36 -13.31 9.21 4.25
N THR A 37 -12.04 9.21 3.83
CA THR A 37 -11.53 8.24 2.83
C THR A 37 -11.49 6.81 3.38
N THR A 38 -11.31 6.63 4.69
CA THR A 38 -11.38 5.32 5.33
C THR A 38 -12.80 4.78 5.32
N MET A 39 -13.79 5.58 5.69
CA MET A 39 -15.21 5.21 5.59
C MET A 39 -15.57 4.83 4.16
N LEU A 40 -15.12 5.64 3.19
CA LEU A 40 -15.32 5.38 1.79
C LEU A 40 -14.70 4.05 1.36
N ALA A 41 -13.46 3.77 1.75
CA ALA A 41 -12.76 2.54 1.40
C ALA A 41 -13.47 1.28 1.94
N ILE A 42 -14.07 1.36 3.14
CA ILE A 42 -14.85 0.26 3.72
C ILE A 42 -16.10 0.00 2.88
N VAL A 43 -16.86 1.04 2.55
CA VAL A 43 -18.10 0.89 1.77
C VAL A 43 -17.81 0.48 0.33
N THR A 44 -16.80 1.05 -0.31
CA THR A 44 -16.40 0.66 -1.67
C THR A 44 -15.89 -0.76 -1.73
N GLY A 45 -15.07 -1.19 -0.76
CA GLY A 45 -14.60 -2.57 -0.66
C GLY A 45 -15.75 -3.57 -0.41
N ALA A 46 -16.76 -3.17 0.37
CA ALA A 46 -17.95 -3.98 0.64
C ALA A 46 -18.85 -4.18 -0.59
N THR A 47 -18.83 -3.23 -1.49
CA THR A 47 -19.73 -3.19 -2.66
C THR A 47 -19.00 -3.46 -3.97
N GLU A 48 -17.72 -3.86 -3.92
CA GLU A 48 -16.91 -4.07 -5.11
C GLU A 48 -17.49 -5.21 -5.96
N LEU A 49 -17.93 -4.86 -7.16
CA LEU A 49 -18.35 -5.79 -8.18
C LEU A 49 -17.14 -6.06 -9.07
N SER A 50 -16.70 -7.31 -9.14
CA SER A 50 -15.56 -7.70 -9.99
C SER A 50 -15.87 -7.65 -11.50
N LEU A 51 -16.55 -6.56 -11.94
CA LEU A 51 -17.04 -6.40 -13.32
C LEU A 51 -15.89 -6.39 -14.33
N THR A 52 -14.77 -5.76 -13.98
CA THR A 52 -13.57 -5.74 -14.83
C THR A 52 -13.04 -7.15 -15.07
N GLN A 53 -12.92 -7.96 -14.01
CA GLN A 53 -12.46 -9.35 -14.11
C GLN A 53 -13.47 -10.21 -14.92
N ALA A 54 -14.75 -10.00 -14.71
CA ALA A 54 -15.80 -10.71 -15.45
C ALA A 54 -15.74 -10.39 -16.95
N LEU A 55 -15.58 -9.12 -17.33
CA LEU A 55 -15.42 -8.69 -18.73
C LEU A 55 -14.11 -9.17 -19.36
N ILE A 56 -13.02 -9.24 -18.61
CA ILE A 56 -11.75 -9.78 -19.10
C ILE A 56 -11.88 -11.29 -19.37
N ARG A 57 -12.57 -12.02 -18.50
CA ARG A 57 -12.75 -13.48 -18.61
C ARG A 57 -13.73 -13.90 -19.71
N HIS A 58 -14.67 -13.02 -20.08
CA HIS A 58 -15.65 -13.32 -21.12
C HIS A 58 -14.96 -13.44 -22.48
N GLU A 59 -15.19 -14.55 -23.21
CA GLU A 59 -14.51 -14.82 -24.48
C GLU A 59 -14.78 -13.73 -25.52
N ASN A 60 -16.06 -13.36 -25.71
CA ASN A 60 -16.51 -12.36 -26.70
C ASN A 60 -17.51 -11.38 -26.08
N PRO A 61 -17.05 -10.33 -25.34
CA PRO A 61 -17.96 -9.36 -24.76
C PRO A 61 -18.60 -8.49 -25.87
N ARG A 62 -19.94 -8.48 -25.90
CA ARG A 62 -20.74 -7.65 -26.81
C ARG A 62 -21.03 -6.30 -26.14
N ASP A 63 -21.55 -5.34 -26.91
CA ASP A 63 -21.93 -4.03 -26.42
C ASP A 63 -22.91 -4.09 -25.23
N SER A 64 -23.81 -5.09 -25.20
CA SER A 64 -24.71 -5.32 -24.09
C SER A 64 -24.00 -5.60 -22.76
N HIS A 65 -22.84 -6.30 -22.77
CA HIS A 65 -22.07 -6.56 -21.57
C HIS A 65 -21.37 -5.29 -21.04
N PHE A 66 -20.84 -4.45 -21.94
CA PHE A 66 -20.25 -3.16 -21.56
C PHE A 66 -21.31 -2.20 -21.02
N ASN A 67 -22.49 -2.14 -21.66
CA ASN A 67 -23.61 -1.33 -21.19
C ASN A 67 -24.12 -1.80 -19.82
N ALA A 68 -24.22 -3.11 -19.59
CA ALA A 68 -24.61 -3.66 -18.30
C ALA A 68 -23.58 -3.33 -17.21
N ALA A 69 -22.29 -3.48 -17.50
CA ALA A 69 -21.23 -3.12 -16.57
C ALA A 69 -21.22 -1.63 -16.22
N TRP A 70 -21.43 -0.76 -17.22
CA TRP A 70 -21.57 0.68 -17.01
C TRP A 70 -22.78 1.00 -16.14
N THR A 71 -23.95 0.44 -16.46
CA THR A 71 -25.19 0.65 -15.70
C THR A 71 -25.01 0.23 -14.25
N LEU A 72 -24.45 -0.96 -14.00
CA LEU A 72 -24.20 -1.47 -12.65
C LEU A 72 -23.22 -0.60 -11.85
N ASN A 73 -22.11 -0.18 -12.46
CA ASN A 73 -21.15 0.69 -11.78
C ASN A 73 -21.74 2.07 -11.47
N THR A 74 -22.53 2.63 -12.38
CA THR A 74 -23.22 3.92 -12.17
C THR A 74 -24.24 3.83 -11.06
N ILE A 75 -25.10 2.80 -11.05
CA ILE A 75 -26.09 2.57 -9.98
C ILE A 75 -25.38 2.36 -8.64
N ARG A 76 -24.34 1.52 -8.60
CA ARG A 76 -23.52 1.32 -7.41
C ARG A 76 -22.94 2.63 -6.90
N GLY A 77 -22.33 3.43 -7.79
CA GLY A 77 -21.77 4.73 -7.44
C GLY A 77 -22.80 5.70 -6.89
N LEU A 78 -23.99 5.72 -7.49
CA LEU A 78 -25.14 6.53 -7.02
C LEU A 78 -25.63 6.07 -5.63
N ILE A 79 -25.77 4.77 -5.42
CA ILE A 79 -26.17 4.21 -4.12
C ILE A 79 -25.16 4.60 -3.04
N ILE A 80 -23.85 4.46 -3.32
CA ILE A 80 -22.80 4.85 -2.37
C ILE A 80 -22.85 6.35 -2.08
N PHE A 81 -23.03 7.19 -3.09
CA PHE A 81 -23.18 8.63 -2.89
C PHE A 81 -24.38 8.96 -2.00
N LEU A 82 -25.54 8.36 -2.25
CA LEU A 82 -26.75 8.57 -1.43
C LEU A 82 -26.56 8.06 0.01
N LEU A 83 -25.95 6.90 0.19
CA LEU A 83 -25.60 6.37 1.53
C LEU A 83 -24.65 7.33 2.28
N PHE A 84 -23.65 7.88 1.59
CA PHE A 84 -22.74 8.87 2.18
C PHE A 84 -23.44 10.18 2.50
N ALA A 85 -24.37 10.64 1.66
CA ALA A 85 -25.16 11.83 1.91
C ALA A 85 -26.07 11.66 3.14
N LEU A 86 -26.72 10.51 3.28
CA LEU A 86 -27.54 10.18 4.45
C LEU A 86 -26.71 10.02 5.72
N ALA A 87 -25.52 9.39 5.62
CA ALA A 87 -24.63 9.15 6.76
C ALA A 87 -23.79 10.38 7.15
N ALA A 88 -23.65 11.40 6.30
CA ALA A 88 -22.75 12.52 6.49
C ALA A 88 -23.03 13.28 7.78
N TYR A 89 -24.26 13.68 8.04
CA TYR A 89 -24.64 14.40 9.25
C TYR A 89 -24.54 13.53 10.53
N PRO A 90 -25.07 12.31 10.57
CA PRO A 90 -24.87 11.41 11.70
C PRO A 90 -23.39 11.12 12.02
N ALA A 91 -22.57 10.91 11.00
CA ALA A 91 -21.14 10.68 11.17
C ALA A 91 -20.44 11.93 11.72
N ALA A 92 -20.72 13.13 11.20
CA ALA A 92 -20.19 14.38 11.70
C ALA A 92 -20.55 14.61 13.18
N LYS A 93 -21.78 14.33 13.56
CA LYS A 93 -22.24 14.39 14.97
C LYS A 93 -21.53 13.35 15.83
N PHE A 94 -21.36 12.11 15.33
CA PHE A 94 -20.67 11.04 16.05
C PHE A 94 -19.21 11.38 16.31
N TYR A 95 -18.49 11.93 15.32
CA TYR A 95 -17.07 12.29 15.45
C TYR A 95 -16.86 13.69 16.07
N GLY A 96 -17.92 14.51 16.20
CA GLY A 96 -17.85 15.82 16.79
C GLY A 96 -17.24 16.90 15.89
N ASP A 97 -17.19 16.68 14.57
CA ASP A 97 -16.63 17.64 13.61
C ASP A 97 -17.56 17.82 12.39
N THR A 98 -18.15 19.02 12.29
CA THR A 98 -19.12 19.36 11.23
C THR A 98 -18.50 19.38 9.83
N ARG A 99 -17.18 19.61 9.72
CA ARG A 99 -16.46 19.59 8.44
C ARG A 99 -16.54 18.23 7.73
N LEU A 100 -16.69 17.16 8.52
CA LEU A 100 -16.83 15.80 7.98
C LEU A 100 -18.05 15.65 7.07
N THR A 101 -19.12 16.43 7.28
CA THR A 101 -20.32 16.40 6.42
C THR A 101 -19.96 16.74 4.96
N GLY A 102 -19.28 17.86 4.74
CA GLY A 102 -18.87 18.29 3.40
C GLY A 102 -17.87 17.33 2.76
N ILE A 103 -16.94 16.81 3.55
CA ILE A 103 -15.98 15.80 3.08
C ILE A 103 -16.68 14.54 2.60
N MET A 104 -17.63 14.01 3.38
CA MET A 104 -18.36 12.80 3.02
C MET A 104 -19.22 12.99 1.76
N LEU A 105 -19.90 14.14 1.62
CA LEU A 105 -20.65 14.44 0.41
C LEU A 105 -19.77 14.46 -0.83
N ALA A 106 -18.63 15.14 -0.78
CA ALA A 106 -17.70 15.25 -1.89
C ALA A 106 -17.03 13.91 -2.23
N LEU A 107 -16.67 13.12 -1.21
CA LEU A 107 -16.10 11.79 -1.41
C LEU A 107 -17.13 10.80 -1.97
N GLY A 108 -18.37 10.83 -1.49
CA GLY A 108 -19.47 10.05 -2.07
C GLY A 108 -19.70 10.40 -3.54
N PHE A 109 -19.71 11.71 -3.87
CA PHE A 109 -19.78 12.20 -5.24
C PHE A 109 -18.61 11.71 -6.10
N SER A 110 -17.41 11.65 -5.56
CA SER A 110 -16.24 11.11 -6.29
C SER A 110 -16.43 9.65 -6.70
N VAL A 111 -17.12 8.82 -5.88
CA VAL A 111 -17.45 7.44 -6.24
C VAL A 111 -18.53 7.37 -7.28
N PHE A 112 -19.54 8.24 -7.22
CA PHE A 112 -20.52 8.35 -8.29
C PHE A 112 -19.84 8.66 -9.64
N LEU A 113 -18.91 9.62 -9.67
CA LEU A 113 -18.09 9.90 -10.87
C LEU A 113 -17.34 8.65 -11.34
N SER A 114 -16.74 7.91 -10.42
CA SER A 114 -16.01 6.67 -10.78
C SER A 114 -16.91 5.62 -11.43
N GLY A 115 -18.20 5.60 -11.10
CA GLY A 115 -19.20 4.75 -11.73
C GLY A 115 -19.50 5.08 -13.19
N LEU A 116 -19.24 6.34 -13.60
CA LEU A 116 -19.45 6.82 -14.97
C LEU A 116 -18.29 6.54 -15.93
N ILE A 117 -17.19 5.95 -15.44
CA ILE A 117 -16.01 5.65 -16.26
C ILE A 117 -16.38 4.70 -17.41
N ASN A 118 -15.81 4.93 -18.56
CA ASN A 118 -16.05 4.15 -19.77
C ASN A 118 -15.52 2.70 -19.62
N PRO A 119 -16.37 1.67 -19.58
CA PRO A 119 -15.95 0.28 -19.39
C PRO A 119 -15.21 -0.31 -20.59
N ARG A 120 -15.30 0.30 -21.78
CA ARG A 120 -14.58 -0.16 -22.97
C ARG A 120 -13.07 -0.01 -22.89
N LEU A 121 -12.55 0.75 -21.92
CA LEU A 121 -11.10 0.79 -21.64
C LEU A 121 -10.52 -0.60 -21.33
N ILE A 122 -11.34 -1.54 -20.83
CA ILE A 122 -10.95 -2.93 -20.58
C ILE A 122 -10.48 -3.63 -21.87
N THR A 123 -10.96 -3.21 -23.04
CA THR A 123 -10.54 -3.75 -24.33
C THR A 123 -9.04 -3.57 -24.54
N PHE A 124 -8.46 -2.46 -24.11
CA PHE A 124 -7.02 -2.23 -24.20
C PHE A 124 -6.22 -3.19 -23.31
N GLN A 125 -6.72 -3.47 -22.09
CA GLN A 125 -6.08 -4.46 -21.19
C GLN A 125 -6.13 -5.86 -21.79
N ARG A 126 -7.25 -6.25 -22.41
CA ARG A 126 -7.39 -7.53 -23.14
C ARG A 126 -6.43 -7.64 -24.32
N GLN A 127 -6.18 -6.56 -25.03
CA GLN A 127 -5.26 -6.49 -26.18
C GLN A 127 -3.80 -6.26 -25.75
N LEU A 128 -3.52 -6.19 -24.42
CA LEU A 128 -2.20 -5.89 -23.86
C LEU A 128 -1.63 -4.54 -24.31
N ILE A 129 -2.50 -3.58 -24.64
CA ILE A 129 -2.14 -2.22 -25.05
C ILE A 129 -2.18 -1.30 -23.83
N PHE A 130 -1.04 -1.15 -23.17
CA PHE A 130 -0.95 -0.41 -21.90
C PHE A 130 -0.62 1.09 -22.05
N LYS A 131 -0.41 1.58 -23.28
CA LYS A 131 -0.12 3.00 -23.54
C LYS A 131 -1.27 3.91 -23.10
N GLN A 132 -2.51 3.54 -23.40
CA GLN A 132 -3.70 4.30 -23.05
C GLN A 132 -3.94 4.32 -21.53
N GLU A 133 -3.70 3.19 -20.86
CA GLU A 133 -3.78 3.11 -19.40
C GLU A 133 -2.72 3.99 -18.73
N PHE A 134 -1.52 4.09 -19.33
CA PHE A 134 -0.49 5.01 -18.89
C PHE A 134 -0.96 6.47 -18.94
N PHE A 135 -1.46 6.91 -20.12
CA PHE A 135 -1.94 8.28 -20.27
C PHE A 135 -3.10 8.60 -19.34
N LEU A 136 -4.06 7.69 -19.19
CA LEU A 136 -5.18 7.84 -18.27
C LEU A 136 -4.68 8.02 -16.85
N SER A 137 -3.83 7.10 -16.36
CA SER A 137 -3.34 7.11 -14.97
C SER A 137 -2.49 8.33 -14.64
N VAL A 138 -1.64 8.77 -15.56
CA VAL A 138 -0.77 9.93 -15.36
C VAL A 138 -1.59 11.23 -15.43
N SER A 139 -2.47 11.39 -16.45
CA SER A 139 -3.28 12.59 -16.61
C SER A 139 -4.18 12.86 -15.40
N GLN A 140 -4.90 11.83 -14.93
CA GLN A 140 -5.80 11.99 -13.76
C GLN A 140 -5.03 12.38 -12.49
N LYS A 141 -3.84 11.80 -12.27
CA LYS A 141 -3.01 12.14 -11.11
C LYS A 141 -2.41 13.53 -11.20
N PHE A 142 -1.98 13.91 -12.39
CA PHE A 142 -1.41 15.23 -12.64
C PHE A 142 -2.45 16.34 -12.44
N VAL A 143 -3.65 16.19 -13.02
CA VAL A 143 -4.75 17.15 -12.84
C VAL A 143 -5.21 17.19 -11.39
N GLY A 144 -5.32 16.05 -10.72
CA GLY A 144 -5.64 15.99 -9.30
C GLY A 144 -4.61 16.71 -8.42
N LEU A 145 -3.32 16.55 -8.71
CA LEU A 145 -2.24 17.28 -8.04
C LEU A 145 -2.36 18.78 -8.27
N LEU A 146 -2.52 19.21 -9.53
CA LEU A 146 -2.66 20.64 -9.84
C LEU A 146 -3.86 21.28 -9.11
N ALA A 147 -5.02 20.60 -9.17
CA ALA A 147 -6.23 21.07 -8.48
C ALA A 147 -6.01 21.18 -6.96
N SER A 148 -5.37 20.15 -6.36
CA SER A 148 -5.03 20.17 -4.94
C SER A 148 -4.13 21.33 -4.58
N VAL A 149 -3.05 21.54 -5.35
CA VAL A 149 -2.06 22.59 -5.07
C VAL A 149 -2.67 23.98 -5.22
N VAL A 150 -3.47 24.21 -6.26
CA VAL A 150 -4.16 25.50 -6.44
C VAL A 150 -5.09 25.79 -5.26
N VAL A 151 -5.92 24.84 -4.84
CA VAL A 151 -6.82 25.02 -3.70
C VAL A 151 -6.03 25.16 -2.39
N ALA A 152 -4.94 24.41 -2.20
CA ALA A 152 -4.09 24.55 -1.02
C ALA A 152 -3.45 25.93 -0.93
N ALA A 153 -2.94 26.46 -2.03
CA ALA A 153 -2.29 27.76 -2.09
C ALA A 153 -3.27 28.94 -1.91
N THR A 154 -4.53 28.77 -2.33
CA THR A 154 -5.54 29.83 -2.25
C THR A 154 -6.34 29.79 -0.96
N TRP A 155 -6.76 28.61 -0.51
CA TRP A 155 -7.71 28.47 0.61
C TRP A 155 -7.07 27.94 1.91
N HIS A 156 -5.87 27.35 1.85
CA HIS A 156 -5.16 26.74 3.00
C HIS A 156 -6.10 25.84 3.85
N SER A 157 -6.87 24.98 3.18
CA SER A 157 -7.96 24.21 3.79
C SER A 157 -7.93 22.75 3.34
N TYR A 158 -8.47 21.87 4.19
CA TYR A 158 -8.70 20.44 3.88
C TYR A 158 -9.39 20.20 2.53
N TRP A 159 -10.12 21.18 2.00
CA TRP A 159 -10.72 21.12 0.68
C TRP A 159 -9.71 20.86 -0.44
N ALA A 160 -8.45 21.22 -0.27
CA ALA A 160 -7.40 20.92 -1.22
C ALA A 160 -7.26 19.41 -1.46
N LEU A 161 -7.29 18.60 -0.40
CA LEU A 161 -7.24 17.13 -0.49
C LEU A 161 -8.50 16.58 -1.16
N VAL A 162 -9.66 17.11 -0.79
CA VAL A 162 -10.97 16.65 -1.29
C VAL A 162 -11.15 16.97 -2.77
N VAL A 163 -10.86 18.21 -3.16
CA VAL A 163 -10.94 18.68 -4.55
C VAL A 163 -9.96 17.88 -5.43
N GLY A 164 -8.77 17.59 -4.93
CA GLY A 164 -7.82 16.75 -5.64
C GLY A 164 -8.35 15.34 -5.94
N ILE A 165 -9.06 14.73 -4.99
CA ILE A 165 -9.69 13.42 -5.18
C ILE A 165 -10.81 13.53 -6.24
N VAL A 166 -11.70 14.53 -6.11
CA VAL A 166 -12.81 14.74 -7.06
C VAL A 166 -12.27 15.05 -8.46
N ALA A 167 -11.27 15.93 -8.58
CA ALA A 167 -10.65 16.28 -9.85
C ALA A 167 -9.97 15.07 -10.51
N THR A 168 -9.32 14.21 -9.73
CA THR A 168 -8.77 12.95 -10.23
C THR A 168 -9.85 12.09 -10.86
N GLN A 169 -11.00 11.91 -10.19
CA GLN A 169 -12.10 11.09 -10.71
C GLN A 169 -12.79 11.73 -11.92
N LEU A 170 -13.01 13.04 -11.89
CA LEU A 170 -13.58 13.76 -13.01
C LEU A 170 -12.68 13.64 -14.26
N THR A 171 -11.38 13.84 -14.09
CA THR A 171 -10.41 13.66 -15.18
C THR A 171 -10.43 12.23 -15.72
N ASN A 172 -10.53 11.24 -14.83
CA ASN A 172 -10.64 9.84 -15.23
C ASN A 172 -11.86 9.60 -16.13
N VAL A 173 -13.01 10.15 -15.76
CA VAL A 173 -14.22 10.07 -16.60
C VAL A 173 -13.96 10.74 -17.95
N VAL A 174 -13.59 12.02 -17.98
CA VAL A 174 -13.41 12.79 -19.22
C VAL A 174 -12.40 12.12 -20.16
N VAL A 175 -11.22 11.77 -19.64
CA VAL A 175 -10.16 11.16 -20.45
C VAL A 175 -10.56 9.76 -20.92
N SER A 176 -11.36 9.01 -20.14
CA SER A 176 -11.84 7.68 -20.56
C SER A 176 -12.70 7.72 -21.82
N TYR A 177 -13.55 8.73 -21.93
CA TYR A 177 -14.37 8.94 -23.13
C TYR A 177 -13.60 9.60 -24.28
N ALA A 178 -12.61 10.43 -23.98
CA ALA A 178 -11.73 11.00 -25.01
C ALA A 178 -10.83 9.96 -25.68
N ILE A 179 -10.34 8.98 -24.90
CA ILE A 179 -9.51 7.88 -25.44
C ILE A 179 -10.33 6.91 -26.28
N PHE A 180 -11.54 6.59 -25.85
CA PHE A 180 -12.42 5.64 -26.54
C PHE A 180 -13.83 6.21 -26.59
N PRO A 181 -14.32 6.73 -27.73
CA PRO A 181 -15.70 7.21 -27.87
C PRO A 181 -16.69 6.10 -27.57
N TYR A 182 -17.60 6.36 -26.64
CA TYR A 182 -18.59 5.40 -26.18
C TYR A 182 -19.86 6.11 -25.75
N SER A 183 -20.99 5.61 -26.20
CA SER A 183 -22.32 6.09 -25.80
C SER A 183 -23.00 5.02 -24.96
N PRO A 184 -23.02 5.16 -23.62
CA PRO A 184 -23.61 4.17 -22.74
C PRO A 184 -25.12 4.09 -22.95
N LYS A 185 -25.64 2.87 -22.89
CA LYS A 185 -27.10 2.61 -22.87
C LYS A 185 -27.44 1.88 -21.58
N ILE A 186 -28.45 2.35 -20.88
CA ILE A 186 -28.94 1.70 -19.64
C ILE A 186 -29.50 0.34 -20.02
N THR A 187 -28.96 -0.72 -19.43
CA THR A 187 -29.45 -2.09 -19.60
C THR A 187 -29.24 -2.92 -18.35
N PHE A 188 -30.18 -3.81 -18.07
CA PHE A 188 -30.12 -4.77 -16.96
C PHE A 188 -29.86 -6.20 -17.44
N GLN A 189 -29.58 -6.38 -18.72
CA GLN A 189 -29.18 -7.67 -19.27
C GLN A 189 -27.87 -8.16 -18.60
N HIS A 190 -27.73 -9.47 -18.40
CA HIS A 190 -26.55 -10.08 -17.77
C HIS A 190 -26.30 -9.76 -16.30
N PHE A 191 -27.27 -9.15 -15.59
CA PHE A 191 -27.14 -8.80 -14.16
C PHE A 191 -26.76 -10.01 -13.28
N LYS A 192 -27.41 -11.16 -13.52
CA LYS A 192 -27.18 -12.39 -12.74
C LYS A 192 -25.76 -12.94 -12.91
N ASP A 193 -25.18 -12.81 -14.10
CA ASP A 193 -23.83 -13.33 -14.42
C ASP A 193 -22.74 -12.57 -13.66
N PHE A 194 -22.97 -11.29 -13.40
CA PHE A 194 -22.04 -10.45 -12.64
C PHE A 194 -22.21 -10.59 -11.12
N PHE A 195 -23.40 -10.88 -10.63
CA PHE A 195 -23.69 -10.84 -9.19
C PHE A 195 -23.26 -12.12 -8.45
N SER A 196 -23.41 -13.30 -9.07
CA SER A 196 -23.16 -14.59 -8.39
C SER A 196 -21.68 -14.82 -8.04
N PHE A 197 -20.76 -14.22 -8.79
CA PHE A 197 -19.32 -14.34 -8.58
C PHE A 197 -18.79 -13.39 -7.48
N SER A 198 -19.48 -12.30 -7.21
CA SER A 198 -18.97 -11.19 -6.39
C SER A 198 -19.17 -11.34 -4.88
N ALA A 199 -20.21 -12.01 -4.39
CA ALA A 199 -20.63 -11.92 -2.99
C ALA A 199 -19.58 -12.42 -1.99
N TRP A 200 -18.95 -13.57 -2.25
CA TRP A 200 -17.92 -14.12 -1.36
C TRP A 200 -16.62 -13.33 -1.39
N LEU A 201 -16.26 -12.83 -2.58
CA LEU A 201 -15.07 -12.00 -2.76
C LEU A 201 -15.23 -10.66 -2.02
N SER A 202 -16.41 -10.06 -2.09
CA SER A 202 -16.76 -8.83 -1.37
C SER A 202 -16.69 -9.01 0.15
N ALA A 203 -17.20 -10.12 0.69
CA ALA A 203 -17.12 -10.41 2.13
C ALA A 203 -15.66 -10.50 2.62
N SER A 204 -14.79 -11.16 1.86
CA SER A 204 -13.36 -11.24 2.16
C SER A 204 -12.69 -9.86 2.08
N GLN A 205 -13.07 -9.04 1.12
CA GLN A 205 -12.52 -7.69 0.94
C GLN A 205 -12.95 -6.73 2.08
N ILE A 206 -14.19 -6.85 2.56
CA ILE A 206 -14.66 -6.11 3.75
C ILE A 206 -13.79 -6.45 4.96
N ALA A 207 -13.64 -7.73 5.26
CA ALA A 207 -12.86 -8.19 6.40
C ALA A 207 -11.40 -7.69 6.33
N ASN A 208 -10.80 -7.77 5.16
CA ASN A 208 -9.44 -7.27 4.93
C ASN A 208 -9.36 -5.74 5.11
N THR A 209 -10.27 -4.98 4.51
CA THR A 209 -10.29 -3.51 4.60
C THR A 209 -10.51 -3.05 6.04
N LEU A 210 -11.45 -3.68 6.77
CA LEU A 210 -11.67 -3.40 8.17
C LEU A 210 -10.42 -3.69 9.00
N ASN A 211 -9.77 -4.83 8.80
CA ASN A 211 -8.58 -5.20 9.54
C ASN A 211 -7.43 -4.18 9.37
N TRP A 212 -7.30 -3.56 8.19
CA TRP A 212 -6.24 -2.62 7.90
C TRP A 212 -6.56 -1.15 8.23
N ARG A 213 -7.85 -0.79 8.34
CA ARG A 213 -8.26 0.61 8.45
C ARG A 213 -9.08 0.94 9.70
N PHE A 214 -9.45 -0.06 10.51
CA PHE A 214 -10.31 0.16 11.67
C PHE A 214 -9.65 1.04 12.74
N ASP A 215 -8.32 0.98 12.85
CA ASP A 215 -7.53 1.84 13.72
C ASP A 215 -7.75 3.34 13.43
N ILE A 216 -7.86 3.73 12.15
CA ILE A 216 -8.14 5.11 11.74
C ILE A 216 -9.48 5.59 12.30
N LEU A 217 -10.52 4.73 12.25
CA LEU A 217 -11.83 5.07 12.79
C LEU A 217 -11.80 5.24 14.32
N LEU A 218 -11.09 4.37 15.02
CA LEU A 218 -10.96 4.44 16.49
C LEU A 218 -10.15 5.66 16.94
N ILE A 219 -9.00 5.91 16.30
CA ILE A 219 -8.16 7.06 16.59
C ILE A 219 -8.94 8.35 16.37
N GLY A 220 -9.64 8.45 15.22
CA GLY A 220 -10.45 9.64 14.91
C GLY A 220 -11.55 9.90 15.93
N LYS A 221 -12.19 8.84 16.48
CA LYS A 221 -13.24 8.99 17.50
C LYS A 221 -12.68 9.34 18.88
N ILE A 222 -11.58 8.71 19.30
CA ILE A 222 -11.07 8.79 20.66
C ILE A 222 -10.12 9.98 20.84
N LEU A 223 -9.22 10.18 19.87
CA LEU A 223 -8.13 11.15 19.95
C LEU A 223 -8.37 12.40 19.12
N GLY A 224 -9.32 12.36 18.17
CA GLY A 224 -9.64 13.49 17.30
C GLY A 224 -8.78 13.60 16.05
N ALA A 225 -8.98 14.71 15.30
CA ALA A 225 -8.44 14.87 13.95
C ALA A 225 -6.91 15.04 13.90
N THR A 226 -6.31 15.80 14.82
CA THR A 226 -4.87 16.09 14.78
C THR A 226 -4.00 14.85 15.03
N PRO A 227 -4.20 14.05 16.11
CA PRO A 227 -3.48 12.79 16.28
C PRO A 227 -3.73 11.81 15.14
N LEU A 228 -4.96 11.78 14.59
CA LEU A 228 -5.27 10.97 13.42
C LEU A 228 -4.46 11.40 12.19
N GLY A 229 -4.27 12.70 11.99
CA GLY A 229 -3.46 13.24 10.90
C GLY A 229 -2.01 12.80 10.99
N TYR A 230 -1.39 12.91 12.18
CA TYR A 230 -0.05 12.39 12.42
C TYR A 230 0.05 10.90 12.18
N TYR A 231 -0.91 10.13 12.74
CA TYR A 231 -0.93 8.67 12.54
C TYR A 231 -1.09 8.29 11.07
N SER A 232 -2.04 8.89 10.37
CA SER A 232 -2.31 8.59 8.96
C SER A 232 -1.11 8.91 8.07
N MET A 233 -0.49 10.09 8.26
CA MET A 233 0.72 10.49 7.53
C MET A 233 1.87 9.52 7.82
N GLY A 234 2.16 9.27 9.12
CA GLY A 234 3.24 8.37 9.53
C GLY A 234 3.05 6.94 9.04
N ASN A 235 1.84 6.39 9.15
CA ASN A 235 1.52 5.06 8.66
C ASN A 235 1.67 4.94 7.13
N ASN A 236 1.19 5.94 6.38
CA ASN A 236 1.31 5.96 4.93
C ASN A 236 2.77 6.06 4.47
N LEU A 237 3.58 6.89 5.11
CA LEU A 237 5.00 7.01 4.81
C LEU A 237 5.78 5.76 5.24
N ALA A 238 5.49 5.19 6.41
CA ALA A 238 6.18 4.02 6.93
C ALA A 238 6.01 2.76 6.05
N ILE A 239 4.86 2.57 5.41
CA ILE A 239 4.59 1.40 4.57
C ILE A 239 5.19 1.52 3.16
N LEU A 240 5.38 2.76 2.66
CA LEU A 240 5.80 3.01 1.27
C LEU A 240 7.08 2.27 0.88
N PRO A 241 8.21 2.38 1.62
CA PRO A 241 9.47 1.78 1.19
C PRO A 241 9.38 0.27 1.03
N THR A 242 8.77 -0.42 1.98
CA THR A 242 8.63 -1.88 1.95
C THR A 242 7.61 -2.35 0.91
N ARG A 243 6.52 -1.61 0.73
CA ARG A 243 5.48 -1.92 -0.26
C ARG A 243 5.99 -1.80 -1.69
N GLU A 244 6.63 -0.68 -2.02
CA GLU A 244 7.08 -0.42 -3.39
C GLU A 244 8.22 -1.34 -3.83
N THR A 245 9.10 -1.71 -2.91
CA THR A 245 10.20 -2.65 -3.19
C THR A 245 9.72 -4.10 -3.33
N THR A 246 8.68 -4.51 -2.60
CA THR A 246 8.20 -5.89 -2.62
C THR A 246 7.07 -6.15 -3.62
N ALA A 247 6.34 -5.13 -4.05
CA ALA A 247 5.19 -5.28 -4.94
C ALA A 247 5.51 -6.00 -6.27
N PRO A 248 6.60 -5.68 -7.00
CA PRO A 248 6.94 -6.37 -8.24
C PRO A 248 7.22 -7.87 -8.03
N LEU A 249 7.92 -8.20 -6.94
CA LEU A 249 8.23 -9.58 -6.59
C LEU A 249 6.96 -10.38 -6.27
N LYS A 250 6.06 -9.82 -5.46
CA LYS A 250 4.81 -10.49 -5.06
C LYS A 250 3.89 -10.81 -6.24
N GLN A 251 3.90 -9.99 -7.29
CA GLN A 251 3.07 -10.22 -8.49
C GLN A 251 3.48 -11.48 -9.27
N THR A 252 4.76 -11.82 -9.28
CA THR A 252 5.28 -12.99 -9.98
C THR A 252 5.22 -14.27 -9.14
N ILE A 253 5.15 -14.13 -7.82
CA ILE A 253 5.21 -15.25 -6.87
C ILE A 253 3.93 -16.09 -6.91
N TYR A 254 2.75 -15.47 -6.96
CA TYR A 254 1.48 -16.22 -6.96
C TYR A 254 1.35 -17.18 -8.15
N PRO A 255 1.54 -16.77 -9.41
CA PRO A 255 1.51 -17.68 -10.55
C PRO A 255 2.57 -18.79 -10.44
N SER A 256 3.77 -18.43 -9.93
CA SER A 256 4.86 -19.40 -9.75
C SER A 256 4.49 -20.49 -8.76
N PHE A 257 3.90 -20.15 -7.61
CA PHE A 257 3.44 -21.12 -6.62
C PHE A 257 2.28 -21.99 -7.15
N ALA A 258 1.34 -21.39 -7.87
CA ALA A 258 0.20 -22.10 -8.45
C ALA A 258 0.65 -23.19 -9.43
N ASN A 259 1.70 -22.92 -10.23
CA ASN A 259 2.22 -23.90 -11.20
C ASN A 259 2.92 -25.10 -10.56
N ILE A 260 3.49 -24.95 -9.37
CA ILE A 260 4.24 -26.02 -8.67
C ILE A 260 3.51 -26.56 -7.44
N ARG A 261 2.24 -26.23 -7.25
CA ARG A 261 1.46 -26.57 -6.04
C ARG A 261 1.33 -28.07 -5.78
N HIS A 262 1.49 -28.89 -6.82
CA HIS A 262 1.37 -30.36 -6.74
C HIS A 262 2.66 -31.06 -6.28
N ASP A 263 3.78 -30.33 -6.17
CA ASP A 263 5.05 -30.82 -5.66
C ASP A 263 5.40 -30.11 -4.35
N PRO A 264 5.11 -30.71 -3.17
CA PRO A 264 5.31 -30.07 -1.87
C PRO A 264 6.76 -29.68 -1.60
N ASN A 265 7.74 -30.51 -2.03
CA ASN A 265 9.15 -30.27 -1.77
C ASN A 265 9.65 -29.07 -2.61
N ARG A 266 9.28 -29.04 -3.86
CA ARG A 266 9.62 -27.94 -4.78
C ARG A 266 8.95 -26.64 -4.35
N LEU A 267 7.70 -26.69 -3.88
CA LEU A 267 6.96 -25.54 -3.37
C LEU A 267 7.60 -25.01 -2.10
N ALA A 268 8.00 -25.86 -1.15
CA ALA A 268 8.67 -25.47 0.08
C ALA A 268 10.02 -24.78 -0.20
N ALA A 269 10.83 -25.34 -1.10
CA ALA A 269 12.10 -24.76 -1.52
C ALA A 269 11.90 -23.40 -2.22
N ALA A 270 10.92 -23.31 -3.14
CA ALA A 270 10.60 -22.05 -3.83
C ALA A 270 10.08 -20.98 -2.86
N TYR A 271 9.25 -21.37 -1.88
CA TYR A 271 8.76 -20.46 -0.84
C TYR A 271 9.93 -19.89 -0.02
N GLN A 272 10.82 -20.73 0.49
CA GLN A 272 11.95 -20.28 1.30
C GLN A 272 12.88 -19.31 0.54
N ARG A 273 13.16 -19.61 -0.74
CA ARG A 273 13.95 -18.72 -1.61
C ARG A 273 13.25 -17.36 -1.82
N ALA A 274 11.97 -17.37 -2.16
CA ALA A 274 11.19 -16.18 -2.37
C ALA A 274 11.07 -15.34 -1.08
N GLN A 275 10.84 -15.98 0.07
CA GLN A 275 10.80 -15.34 1.37
C GLN A 275 12.12 -14.66 1.70
N ALA A 276 13.24 -15.38 1.56
CA ALA A 276 14.57 -14.84 1.84
C ALA A 276 14.90 -13.65 0.92
N LEU A 277 14.56 -13.72 -0.37
CA LEU A 277 14.78 -12.63 -1.32
C LEU A 277 13.96 -11.39 -0.98
N VAL A 278 12.66 -11.56 -0.73
CA VAL A 278 11.75 -10.45 -0.35
C VAL A 278 12.23 -9.79 0.94
N THR A 279 12.61 -10.59 1.93
CA THR A 279 13.09 -10.07 3.23
C THR A 279 14.44 -9.37 3.10
N ALA A 280 15.38 -9.94 2.34
CA ALA A 280 16.71 -9.35 2.15
C ALA A 280 16.65 -7.96 1.49
N ILE A 281 15.63 -7.69 0.68
CA ILE A 281 15.43 -6.38 0.04
C ILE A 281 14.62 -5.44 0.94
N ALA A 282 13.51 -5.93 1.49
CA ALA A 282 12.56 -5.08 2.21
C ALA A 282 13.06 -4.66 3.60
N LEU A 283 13.82 -5.53 4.27
CA LEU A 283 14.26 -5.28 5.65
C LEU A 283 15.22 -4.09 5.74
N PRO A 284 16.32 -4.00 4.95
CA PRO A 284 17.20 -2.84 5.02
C PRO A 284 16.52 -1.55 4.58
N VAL A 285 15.60 -1.62 3.60
CA VAL A 285 14.87 -0.45 3.12
C VAL A 285 13.92 0.08 4.20
N GLY A 286 13.16 -0.78 4.87
CA GLY A 286 12.22 -0.34 5.90
C GLY A 286 12.92 0.08 7.19
N VAL A 287 13.92 -0.69 7.65
CA VAL A 287 14.72 -0.34 8.85
C VAL A 287 15.56 0.91 8.57
N GLY A 288 16.19 1.01 7.40
CA GLY A 288 16.93 2.21 6.98
C GLY A 288 16.05 3.44 6.95
N PHE A 289 14.83 3.33 6.41
CA PHE A 289 13.86 4.42 6.40
C PHE A 289 13.47 4.86 7.83
N ALA A 290 13.31 3.91 8.75
CA ALA A 290 13.06 4.21 10.16
C ALA A 290 14.21 5.01 10.79
N VAL A 291 15.47 4.64 10.53
CA VAL A 291 16.63 5.32 11.10
C VAL A 291 16.80 6.75 10.58
N VAL A 292 16.51 6.99 9.31
CA VAL A 292 16.65 8.34 8.70
C VAL A 292 15.40 9.19 8.80
N ALA A 293 14.33 8.69 9.43
CA ALA A 293 13.00 9.32 9.44
C ALA A 293 13.00 10.76 9.94
N GLU A 294 13.77 11.09 10.98
CA GLU A 294 13.81 12.43 11.56
C GLU A 294 14.30 13.47 10.55
N LYS A 295 15.48 13.24 9.96
CA LYS A 295 16.05 14.15 8.98
C LYS A 295 15.20 14.27 7.73
N LEU A 296 14.59 13.15 7.31
CA LEU A 296 13.68 13.14 6.17
C LEU A 296 12.41 13.94 6.45
N VAL A 297 11.78 13.79 7.62
CA VAL A 297 10.58 14.54 7.98
C VAL A 297 10.86 16.02 8.08
N VAL A 298 11.93 16.44 8.77
CA VAL A 298 12.29 17.85 8.89
C VAL A 298 12.59 18.48 7.52
N LEU A 299 13.34 17.78 6.68
CA LEU A 299 13.72 18.29 5.36
C LEU A 299 12.53 18.39 4.40
N VAL A 300 11.65 17.39 4.41
CA VAL A 300 10.61 17.20 3.38
C VAL A 300 9.27 17.76 3.82
N LEU A 301 8.85 17.54 5.08
CA LEU A 301 7.53 17.94 5.59
C LEU A 301 7.58 19.18 6.46
N GLY A 302 8.69 19.44 7.12
CA GLY A 302 8.86 20.55 8.05
C GLY A 302 8.56 20.19 9.51
N GLU A 303 8.86 21.14 10.41
CA GLU A 303 8.85 20.91 11.87
C GLU A 303 7.47 20.59 12.46
N ILE A 304 6.39 21.09 11.88
CA ILE A 304 5.02 20.77 12.34
C ILE A 304 4.73 19.26 12.29
N TRP A 305 5.48 18.50 11.49
CA TRP A 305 5.33 17.07 11.32
C TRP A 305 6.27 16.23 12.20
N LEU A 306 7.06 16.84 13.11
CA LEU A 306 7.97 16.12 14.01
C LEU A 306 7.29 14.97 14.78
N PRO A 307 6.03 15.08 15.26
CA PRO A 307 5.36 13.94 15.91
C PRO A 307 5.20 12.69 15.03
N VAL A 308 5.30 12.84 13.70
CA VAL A 308 5.24 11.73 12.75
C VAL A 308 6.50 10.87 12.77
N VAL A 309 7.63 11.41 13.21
CA VAL A 309 8.93 10.71 13.24
C VAL A 309 8.84 9.42 14.02
N PHE A 310 8.34 9.47 15.27
CA PHE A 310 8.19 8.28 16.11
C PHE A 310 7.27 7.23 15.46
N ILE A 311 6.21 7.67 14.79
CA ILE A 311 5.28 6.77 14.09
C ILE A 311 6.00 6.06 12.93
N ILE A 312 6.80 6.80 12.14
CA ILE A 312 7.57 6.23 11.04
C ILE A 312 8.62 5.26 11.58
N GLN A 313 9.39 5.65 12.60
CA GLN A 313 10.43 4.82 13.20
C GLN A 313 9.87 3.47 13.67
N ALA A 314 8.76 3.51 14.41
CA ALA A 314 8.11 2.33 14.94
C ALA A 314 7.49 1.45 13.84
N LEU A 315 6.66 2.05 12.97
CA LEU A 315 5.89 1.28 12.00
C LEU A 315 6.71 0.81 10.80
N ALA A 316 7.70 1.58 10.31
CA ALA A 316 8.52 1.14 9.20
C ALA A 316 9.39 -0.07 9.57
N ALA A 317 9.95 -0.09 10.79
CA ALA A 317 10.66 -1.25 11.30
C ALA A 317 9.76 -2.50 11.40
N VAL A 318 8.54 -2.33 11.93
CA VAL A 318 7.56 -3.42 12.02
C VAL A 318 7.11 -3.92 10.65
N PHE A 319 6.81 -3.02 9.71
CA PHE A 319 6.43 -3.41 8.35
C PHE A 319 7.57 -4.14 7.63
N ALA A 320 8.82 -3.76 7.88
CA ALA A 320 9.99 -4.48 7.37
C ALA A 320 10.03 -5.92 7.91
N VAL A 321 9.85 -6.12 9.21
CA VAL A 321 9.81 -7.46 9.84
C VAL A 321 8.60 -8.27 9.34
N GLN A 322 7.45 -7.64 9.13
CA GLN A 322 6.25 -8.31 8.61
C GLN A 322 6.43 -8.89 7.20
N THR A 323 7.43 -8.42 6.44
CA THR A 323 7.73 -9.00 5.12
C THR A 323 8.11 -10.47 5.18
N ILE A 324 8.67 -10.95 6.31
CA ILE A 324 8.99 -12.36 6.54
C ILE A 324 7.73 -13.24 6.40
N GLY A 325 6.58 -12.79 6.94
CA GLY A 325 5.31 -13.50 6.85
C GLY A 325 4.44 -13.11 5.64
N SER A 326 4.90 -12.22 4.77
CA SER A 326 4.02 -11.60 3.77
C SER A 326 3.62 -12.52 2.60
N LEU A 327 4.37 -13.61 2.37
CA LEU A 327 4.12 -14.57 1.28
C LEU A 327 3.09 -15.63 1.64
N VAL A 328 2.57 -15.66 2.87
CA VAL A 328 1.50 -16.59 3.28
C VAL A 328 0.23 -16.38 2.45
N GLN A 329 -0.07 -15.13 2.07
CA GLN A 329 -1.23 -14.80 1.25
C GLN A 329 -1.18 -15.44 -0.14
N PRO A 330 -0.16 -15.18 -1.00
CA PRO A 330 -0.06 -15.84 -2.30
C PRO A 330 0.11 -17.37 -2.18
N LEU A 331 0.76 -17.88 -1.13
CA LEU A 331 0.89 -19.32 -0.89
C LEU A 331 -0.48 -19.97 -0.62
N GLY A 332 -1.24 -19.43 0.32
CA GLY A 332 -2.56 -19.96 0.68
C GLY A 332 -3.55 -19.87 -0.49
N MET A 333 -3.50 -18.79 -1.28
CA MET A 333 -4.30 -18.67 -2.51
C MET A 333 -3.91 -19.71 -3.56
N ALA A 334 -2.62 -19.99 -3.74
CA ALA A 334 -2.14 -21.01 -4.69
C ALA A 334 -2.57 -22.43 -4.30
N GLN A 335 -2.69 -22.70 -2.99
CA GLN A 335 -3.16 -23.99 -2.47
C GLN A 335 -4.69 -24.09 -2.32
N GLY A 336 -5.43 -22.99 -2.56
CA GLY A 336 -6.88 -22.96 -2.37
C GLY A 336 -7.35 -22.78 -0.93
N GLU A 337 -6.43 -22.52 0.02
CA GLU A 337 -6.70 -22.42 1.47
C GLU A 337 -7.21 -21.01 1.88
N THR A 338 -8.08 -20.44 1.06
CA THR A 338 -8.62 -19.08 1.27
C THR A 338 -9.44 -18.96 2.57
N LYS A 339 -10.12 -20.05 2.99
CA LYS A 339 -10.86 -20.09 4.25
C LYS A 339 -9.94 -19.92 5.47
N MET A 340 -8.75 -20.48 5.44
CA MET A 340 -7.78 -20.33 6.53
C MET A 340 -7.19 -18.93 6.58
N LEU A 341 -6.94 -18.31 5.42
CA LEU A 341 -6.52 -16.92 5.33
C LEU A 341 -7.58 -15.98 5.92
N PHE A 342 -8.85 -16.18 5.56
CA PHE A 342 -9.97 -15.41 6.12
C PHE A 342 -10.08 -15.60 7.65
N LYS A 343 -10.00 -16.85 8.15
CA LYS A 343 -10.04 -17.13 9.60
C LYS A 343 -8.92 -16.39 10.35
N ARG A 344 -7.70 -16.41 9.82
CA ARG A 344 -6.57 -15.64 10.36
C ARG A 344 -6.86 -14.15 10.43
N ASP A 345 -7.36 -13.56 9.33
CA ASP A 345 -7.65 -12.12 9.28
C ASP A 345 -8.75 -11.74 10.29
N MET A 346 -9.77 -12.58 10.44
CA MET A 346 -10.83 -12.37 11.43
C MET A 346 -10.32 -12.51 12.87
N GLN A 347 -9.48 -13.51 13.15
CA GLN A 347 -8.86 -13.68 14.47
C GLN A 347 -8.01 -12.45 14.84
N MET A 348 -7.20 -11.97 13.89
CA MET A 348 -6.38 -10.77 14.08
C MET A 348 -7.24 -9.53 14.30
N PHE A 349 -8.37 -9.40 13.60
CA PHE A 349 -9.31 -8.29 13.78
C PHE A 349 -9.91 -8.30 15.21
N VAL A 350 -10.41 -9.45 15.65
CA VAL A 350 -11.02 -9.61 16.98
C VAL A 350 -10.01 -9.32 18.11
N VAL A 351 -8.74 -9.67 17.94
CA VAL A 351 -7.69 -9.37 18.93
C VAL A 351 -7.27 -7.91 18.86
N ARG A 352 -7.07 -7.37 17.67
CA ARG A 352 -6.51 -6.03 17.46
C ARG A 352 -7.46 -4.92 17.90
N VAL A 353 -8.75 -5.03 17.60
CA VAL A 353 -9.72 -3.96 17.86
C VAL A 353 -9.85 -3.61 19.34
N PRO A 354 -10.08 -4.57 20.27
CA PRO A 354 -10.14 -4.25 21.70
C PRO A 354 -8.83 -3.69 22.26
N ILE A 355 -7.69 -4.22 21.81
CA ILE A 355 -6.38 -3.77 22.29
C ILE A 355 -6.11 -2.33 21.82
N ILE A 356 -6.40 -2.00 20.56
CA ILE A 356 -6.28 -0.61 20.07
C ILE A 356 -7.22 0.32 20.82
N LEU A 357 -8.48 -0.09 21.05
CA LEU A 357 -9.47 0.70 21.78
C LEU A 357 -8.96 1.04 23.19
N LEU A 358 -8.56 0.04 23.95
CA LEU A 358 -8.06 0.21 25.33
C LEU A 358 -6.76 1.04 25.35
N SER A 359 -5.83 0.75 24.43
CA SER A 359 -4.57 1.47 24.36
C SER A 359 -4.76 2.94 23.97
N ALA A 360 -5.69 3.24 23.08
CA ALA A 360 -6.02 4.61 22.69
C ALA A 360 -6.61 5.42 23.85
N MET A 361 -7.50 4.77 24.66
CA MET A 361 -8.13 5.43 25.79
C MET A 361 -7.16 5.68 26.96
N GLN A 362 -6.20 4.76 27.21
CA GLN A 362 -5.30 4.85 28.35
C GLN A 362 -3.99 5.58 28.05
N PHE A 363 -3.41 5.36 26.88
CA PHE A 363 -2.07 5.82 26.51
C PHE A 363 -2.05 6.70 25.25
N GLY A 364 -3.23 7.08 24.74
CA GLY A 364 -3.33 7.94 23.56
C GLY A 364 -2.67 7.33 22.30
N LEU A 365 -2.07 8.18 21.49
CA LEU A 365 -1.46 7.78 20.23
C LEU A 365 -0.27 6.82 20.41
N ASN A 366 0.54 7.02 21.43
CA ASN A 366 1.68 6.14 21.74
C ASN A 366 1.22 4.73 22.05
N GLY A 367 0.11 4.57 22.81
CA GLY A 367 -0.50 3.28 23.07
C GLY A 367 -0.93 2.55 21.79
N VAL A 368 -1.55 3.29 20.85
CA VAL A 368 -1.93 2.72 19.55
C VAL A 368 -0.70 2.25 18.77
N ILE A 369 0.39 3.02 18.75
CA ILE A 369 1.63 2.64 18.06
C ILE A 369 2.22 1.37 18.69
N CYS A 370 2.33 1.29 20.02
CA CYS A 370 2.78 0.09 20.73
C CYS A 370 1.90 -1.13 20.41
N CYS A 371 0.58 -0.95 20.40
CA CYS A 371 -0.36 -1.99 20.00
C CYS A 371 -0.12 -2.46 18.56
N ARG A 372 0.14 -1.55 17.63
CA ARG A 372 0.47 -1.88 16.23
C ARG A 372 1.77 -2.67 16.09
N ILE A 373 2.78 -2.35 16.91
CA ILE A 373 4.01 -3.14 16.98
C ILE A 373 3.70 -4.57 17.43
N LEU A 374 3.05 -4.72 18.58
CA LEU A 374 2.76 -6.03 19.17
C LEU A 374 1.87 -6.89 18.26
N THR A 375 0.77 -6.31 17.77
CA THR A 375 -0.14 -7.04 16.86
C THR A 375 0.49 -7.31 15.50
N GLY A 376 1.41 -6.48 15.04
CA GLY A 376 2.19 -6.69 13.83
C GLY A 376 3.14 -7.88 13.95
N LEU A 377 3.88 -7.99 15.05
CA LEU A 377 4.74 -9.13 15.36
C LEU A 377 3.94 -10.42 15.55
N LEU A 378 2.81 -10.34 16.28
CA LEU A 378 1.88 -11.47 16.45
C LEU A 378 1.34 -11.96 15.10
N SER A 379 0.95 -11.04 14.21
CA SER A 379 0.50 -11.38 12.86
C SER A 379 1.59 -12.09 12.06
N THR A 380 2.83 -11.62 12.16
CA THR A 380 3.97 -12.28 11.52
C THR A 380 4.15 -13.70 12.03
N TYR A 381 4.13 -13.88 13.34
CA TYR A 381 4.25 -15.21 13.98
C TYR A 381 3.14 -16.17 13.54
N ILE A 382 1.88 -15.72 13.53
CA ILE A 382 0.75 -16.51 13.04
C ILE A 382 0.92 -16.86 11.56
N ASN A 383 1.43 -15.94 10.74
CA ASN A 383 1.71 -16.21 9.34
C ASN A 383 2.76 -17.32 9.16
N LEU A 384 3.82 -17.32 9.97
CA LEU A 384 4.85 -18.38 9.95
C LEU A 384 4.29 -19.75 10.35
N ILE A 385 3.36 -19.78 11.33
CA ILE A 385 2.64 -21.01 11.71
C ILE A 385 1.76 -21.52 10.56
N LEU A 386 1.06 -20.64 9.86
CA LEU A 386 0.23 -21.03 8.71
C LEU A 386 1.08 -21.60 7.58
N VAL A 387 2.23 -21.02 7.30
CA VAL A 387 3.19 -21.57 6.33
C VAL A 387 3.63 -22.99 6.72
N LYS A 388 3.96 -23.20 8.01
CA LYS A 388 4.27 -24.55 8.51
C LYS A 388 3.12 -25.51 8.23
N ARG A 389 1.87 -25.07 8.39
CA ARG A 389 0.70 -25.89 8.15
C ARG A 389 0.46 -26.19 6.66
N PHE A 390 0.76 -25.25 5.77
CA PHE A 390 0.54 -25.39 4.34
C PHE A 390 1.59 -26.24 3.64
N ILE A 391 2.86 -26.06 3.99
CA ILE A 391 4.00 -26.66 3.25
C ILE A 391 5.04 -27.34 4.15
N GLY A 392 4.77 -27.50 5.45
CA GLY A 392 5.64 -28.21 6.40
C GLY A 392 6.90 -27.44 6.83
N VAL A 393 7.20 -26.26 6.27
CA VAL A 393 8.38 -25.47 6.64
C VAL A 393 8.20 -24.88 8.03
N THR A 394 9.04 -25.32 8.99
CA THR A 394 8.92 -24.93 10.39
C THR A 394 9.21 -23.44 10.60
N VAL A 395 8.67 -22.85 11.67
CA VAL A 395 8.93 -21.45 12.05
C VAL A 395 10.43 -21.20 12.20
N PHE A 396 11.15 -22.14 12.81
CA PHE A 396 12.59 -22.04 13.00
C PHE A 396 13.34 -22.00 11.66
N GLN A 397 12.99 -22.85 10.69
CA GLN A 397 13.59 -22.83 9.35
C GLN A 397 13.34 -21.52 8.64
N GLN A 398 12.12 -20.97 8.74
CA GLN A 398 11.78 -19.68 8.15
C GLN A 398 12.57 -18.53 8.78
N LEU A 399 12.73 -18.50 10.11
CA LEU A 399 13.53 -17.48 10.79
C LEU A 399 15.02 -17.65 10.50
N TYR A 400 15.52 -18.88 10.52
CA TYR A 400 16.93 -19.20 10.23
C TYR A 400 17.33 -18.76 8.81
N ALA A 401 16.47 -18.98 7.82
CA ALA A 401 16.72 -18.53 6.45
C ALA A 401 16.86 -17.00 6.34
N ASN A 402 16.29 -16.24 7.28
CA ASN A 402 16.29 -14.78 7.29
C ASN A 402 17.25 -14.17 8.34
N THR A 403 17.97 -14.98 9.13
CA THR A 403 18.85 -14.48 10.21
C THR A 403 19.92 -13.54 9.70
N ARG A 404 20.54 -13.83 8.55
CA ARG A 404 21.56 -12.96 7.96
C ARG A 404 21.01 -11.57 7.66
N ALA A 405 19.83 -11.50 7.03
CA ALA A 405 19.19 -10.23 6.73
C ALA A 405 18.79 -9.46 8.02
N LEU A 406 18.28 -10.17 9.04
CA LEU A 406 17.90 -9.59 10.32
C LEU A 406 19.10 -9.01 11.07
N VAL A 407 20.19 -9.79 11.19
CA VAL A 407 21.43 -9.36 11.87
C VAL A 407 22.07 -8.19 11.10
N SER A 408 22.15 -8.29 9.76
CA SER A 408 22.69 -7.22 8.93
C SER A 408 21.90 -5.92 9.05
N ALA A 409 20.56 -6.00 9.09
CA ALA A 409 19.71 -4.82 9.27
C ALA A 409 19.82 -4.22 10.68
N ALA A 410 19.97 -5.04 11.72
CA ALA A 410 20.20 -4.56 13.09
C ALA A 410 21.57 -3.87 13.21
N LEU A 411 22.63 -4.47 12.67
CA LEU A 411 23.97 -3.86 12.68
C LEU A 411 24.05 -2.61 11.79
N MET A 412 23.33 -2.59 10.68
CA MET A 412 23.16 -1.38 9.87
C MET A 412 22.50 -0.25 10.68
N ALA A 413 21.40 -0.54 11.35
CA ALA A 413 20.66 0.46 12.13
C ALA A 413 21.52 1.03 13.27
N THR A 414 22.13 0.15 14.08
CA THR A 414 22.99 0.57 15.19
C THR A 414 24.24 1.32 14.70
N GLY A 415 24.84 0.88 13.58
CA GLY A 415 25.99 1.55 12.97
C GLY A 415 25.65 2.94 12.44
N VAL A 416 24.53 3.09 11.73
CA VAL A 416 24.08 4.41 11.25
C VAL A 416 23.75 5.33 12.41
N ILE A 417 23.05 4.86 13.46
CA ILE A 417 22.76 5.66 14.65
C ILE A 417 24.05 6.10 15.35
N ALA A 418 25.00 5.17 15.56
CA ALA A 418 26.28 5.48 16.19
C ALA A 418 27.12 6.48 15.39
N ILE A 419 27.18 6.34 14.06
CA ILE A 419 27.92 7.30 13.21
C ILE A 419 27.20 8.65 13.17
N SER A 420 25.86 8.63 13.18
CA SER A 420 25.06 9.87 13.16
C SER A 420 25.26 10.74 14.39
N SER A 421 25.64 10.17 15.54
CA SER A 421 25.92 10.94 16.76
C SER A 421 27.21 11.78 16.66
N TYR A 422 28.08 11.47 15.72
CA TYR A 422 29.28 12.27 15.42
C TYR A 422 29.05 13.36 14.38
N PHE A 423 27.87 13.41 13.75
CA PHE A 423 27.58 14.48 12.81
C PHE A 423 27.32 15.78 13.57
N PRO A 424 27.84 16.92 13.09
CA PRO A 424 27.53 18.22 13.67
C PRO A 424 26.02 18.50 13.55
N ILE A 425 25.51 19.37 14.42
CA ILE A 425 24.12 19.83 14.31
C ILE A 425 23.98 20.60 12.99
N ALA A 426 23.12 20.10 12.11
CA ALA A 426 22.88 20.74 10.82
C ALA A 426 22.20 22.09 11.02
N THR A 427 22.81 23.17 10.53
CA THR A 427 22.29 24.54 10.64
C THR A 427 21.44 24.94 9.43
N GLY A 428 21.49 24.17 8.34
CA GLY A 428 20.79 24.47 7.10
C GLY A 428 20.25 23.25 6.36
N LYS A 429 19.30 23.49 5.45
CA LYS A 429 18.67 22.41 4.63
C LYS A 429 19.68 21.63 3.79
N LEU A 430 20.72 22.28 3.28
CA LEU A 430 21.75 21.61 2.47
C LEU A 430 22.58 20.64 3.31
N GLU A 431 22.95 21.04 4.53
CA GLU A 431 23.69 20.18 5.47
C GLU A 431 22.82 18.98 5.90
N THR A 432 21.54 19.23 6.21
CA THR A 432 20.59 18.15 6.53
C THR A 432 20.47 17.17 5.38
N PHE A 433 20.39 17.66 4.14
CA PHE A 433 20.36 16.80 2.94
C PHE A 433 21.64 16.00 2.77
N ALA A 434 22.82 16.63 2.93
CA ALA A 434 24.11 15.96 2.85
C ALA A 434 24.25 14.86 3.91
N GLN A 435 23.84 15.16 5.15
CA GLN A 435 23.84 14.17 6.23
C GLN A 435 22.86 13.02 5.98
N LEU A 436 21.66 13.30 5.46
CA LEU A 436 20.68 12.29 5.06
C LEU A 436 21.25 11.38 3.96
N ALA A 437 21.86 11.95 2.93
CA ALA A 437 22.50 11.20 1.86
C ALA A 437 23.65 10.33 2.39
N ALA A 438 24.49 10.88 3.28
CA ALA A 438 25.55 10.14 3.94
C ALA A 438 25.02 8.95 4.76
N GLN A 439 23.97 9.16 5.57
CA GLN A 439 23.33 8.09 6.34
C GLN A 439 22.79 6.96 5.45
N ILE A 440 22.17 7.30 4.32
CA ILE A 440 21.65 6.31 3.35
C ILE A 440 22.81 5.51 2.74
N VAL A 441 23.88 6.16 2.30
CA VAL A 441 25.04 5.50 1.72
C VAL A 441 25.76 4.62 2.74
N ILE A 442 26.01 5.13 3.94
CA ILE A 442 26.63 4.37 5.04
C ILE A 442 25.76 3.16 5.38
N GLY A 443 24.45 3.33 5.49
CA GLY A 443 23.52 2.25 5.75
C GLY A 443 23.58 1.16 4.68
N ALA A 444 23.57 1.54 3.40
CA ALA A 444 23.67 0.59 2.29
C ALA A 444 25.01 -0.18 2.32
N VAL A 445 26.12 0.51 2.54
CA VAL A 445 27.44 -0.11 2.63
C VAL A 445 27.53 -1.07 3.83
N LEU A 446 27.05 -0.65 5.00
CA LEU A 446 27.04 -1.49 6.20
C LEU A 446 26.18 -2.74 5.99
N TYR A 447 24.95 -2.58 5.48
CA TYR A 447 24.07 -3.73 5.23
C TYR A 447 24.69 -4.72 4.24
N CYS A 448 25.13 -4.24 3.08
CA CYS A 448 25.74 -5.09 2.06
C CYS A 448 27.02 -5.74 2.56
N GLY A 449 27.89 -4.98 3.26
CA GLY A 449 29.15 -5.47 3.80
C GLY A 449 28.95 -6.56 4.86
N VAL A 450 28.06 -6.31 5.84
CA VAL A 450 27.76 -7.29 6.90
C VAL A 450 27.08 -8.52 6.31
N ASN A 451 26.08 -8.33 5.43
CA ASN A 451 25.37 -9.44 4.81
C ASN A 451 26.31 -10.34 3.98
N PHE A 452 27.18 -9.73 3.18
CA PHE A 452 28.18 -10.45 2.39
C PHE A 452 29.23 -11.16 3.27
N THR A 453 29.68 -10.54 4.35
CA THR A 453 30.61 -11.14 5.32
C THR A 453 29.99 -12.35 6.00
N LEU A 454 28.75 -12.24 6.48
CA LEU A 454 28.02 -13.35 7.07
C LEU A 454 27.79 -14.49 6.07
N TRP A 455 27.46 -14.17 4.82
CA TRP A 455 27.32 -15.16 3.75
C TRP A 455 28.63 -15.91 3.47
N TYR A 456 29.76 -15.19 3.46
CA TYR A 456 31.07 -15.78 3.27
C TYR A 456 31.47 -16.70 4.44
N LEU A 457 31.27 -16.24 5.69
CA LEU A 457 31.57 -16.98 6.91
C LEU A 457 30.72 -18.25 7.07
N MET A 458 29.50 -18.26 6.53
CA MET A 458 28.61 -19.41 6.53
C MET A 458 28.83 -20.38 5.35
N ASN A 459 30.00 -20.32 4.69
CA ASN A 459 30.37 -21.17 3.55
C ASN A 459 29.44 -20.99 2.32
N LYS A 460 29.02 -19.78 2.03
CA LYS A 460 28.26 -19.39 0.83
C LYS A 460 27.00 -20.23 0.61
N PRO A 461 26.10 -20.34 1.58
CA PRO A 461 24.89 -21.13 1.41
C PRO A 461 24.03 -20.55 0.28
N GLN A 462 23.24 -21.41 -0.38
CA GLN A 462 22.28 -20.94 -1.38
C GLN A 462 21.28 -19.95 -0.73
N GLY A 463 21.13 -18.77 -1.32
CA GLY A 463 20.29 -17.71 -0.76
C GLY A 463 20.18 -16.49 -1.68
N PRO A 464 19.61 -15.40 -1.19
CA PRO A 464 19.43 -14.17 -1.96
C PRO A 464 20.71 -13.64 -2.60
N GLU A 465 21.84 -13.81 -1.94
CA GLU A 465 23.15 -13.34 -2.39
C GLU A 465 23.58 -14.06 -3.68
N THR A 466 23.38 -15.38 -3.73
CA THR A 466 23.71 -16.16 -4.94
C THR A 466 22.82 -15.81 -6.11
N GLU A 467 21.53 -15.52 -5.87
CA GLU A 467 20.60 -15.09 -6.91
C GLU A 467 20.91 -13.68 -7.41
N ILE A 468 21.24 -12.74 -6.52
CA ILE A 468 21.66 -11.39 -6.89
C ILE A 468 22.94 -11.42 -7.72
N ILE A 469 23.94 -12.21 -7.32
CA ILE A 469 25.19 -12.38 -8.09
C ILE A 469 24.88 -12.98 -9.48
N ALA A 470 24.00 -13.97 -9.56
CA ALA A 470 23.60 -14.58 -10.83
C ALA A 470 22.89 -13.57 -11.76
N ILE A 471 21.99 -12.75 -11.23
CA ILE A 471 21.31 -11.68 -11.98
C ILE A 471 22.32 -10.64 -12.48
N LEU A 472 23.21 -10.18 -11.60
CA LEU A 472 24.25 -9.20 -11.97
C LEU A 472 25.18 -9.74 -13.04
N SER A 473 25.59 -11.01 -12.95
CA SER A 473 26.42 -11.64 -13.98
C SER A 473 25.72 -11.75 -15.34
N GLN A 474 24.42 -12.06 -15.36
CA GLN A 474 23.61 -12.08 -16.58
C GLN A 474 23.44 -10.69 -17.20
N ILE A 475 23.25 -9.66 -16.38
CA ILE A 475 23.16 -8.27 -16.87
C ILE A 475 24.49 -7.83 -17.44
N SER A 476 25.61 -8.10 -16.75
CA SER A 476 26.95 -7.75 -17.22
C SER A 476 27.30 -8.46 -18.54
N SER A 477 26.95 -9.73 -18.68
CA SER A 477 27.15 -10.48 -19.92
C SER A 477 26.33 -9.93 -21.08
N LYS A 478 25.07 -9.56 -20.83
CA LYS A 478 24.20 -8.92 -21.85
C LYS A 478 24.70 -7.53 -22.28
N LEU A 479 25.20 -6.74 -21.33
CA LEU A 479 25.81 -5.43 -21.61
C LEU A 479 27.10 -5.60 -22.41
N ARG A 480 27.95 -6.54 -22.03
CA ARG A 480 29.20 -6.86 -22.74
C ARG A 480 28.92 -7.30 -24.18
N ASN A 481 27.92 -8.13 -24.40
CA ASN A 481 27.53 -8.58 -25.76
C ASN A 481 26.91 -7.46 -26.60
N ARG A 482 26.27 -6.44 -25.99
CA ARG A 482 25.76 -5.25 -26.70
C ARG A 482 26.82 -4.21 -27.02
N VAL A 483 27.94 -4.20 -26.30
CA VAL A 483 29.08 -3.28 -26.56
C VAL A 483 30.02 -3.87 -27.61
N LEU A 484 29.98 -5.21 -27.82
CA LEU A 484 30.80 -5.93 -28.79
C LEU A 484 30.05 -6.22 -30.12
N SER A 485 28.75 -5.91 -30.20
CA SER A 485 27.94 -5.92 -31.43
C SER A 485 27.71 -4.48 -31.92
#